data_51e7ccbc4aa734832934d9782c1a92e2
#
_entry.id   51e7ccbc4aa734832934d9782c1a92e2
#
_cell.length_a   1.000
_cell.length_b   1.000
_cell.length_c   1.000
_cell.angle_alpha   90.00
_cell.angle_beta   90.00
_cell.angle_gamma   90.00
#
_symmetry.space_group_name_H-M   'P 1'
#
loop_
_entity.id
_entity.type
_entity.pdbx_description
1 polymer ?
#
loop_
_entity_poly.entity_id
_entity_poly.type
_entity_poly.pdbx_seq_one_letter_code
_entity_poly.pdbx_strand_id
1 'polypeptide(L)'
;VKRKSGNLDDFCRRWGGEYKYMVVLDADSVMSGECLTSLVRLMEATPDAGIIQTAPRASGMDTLYARMQQFATRVYGPLFTAGLHFWQLGESHYWGHNAIIRMKPFIEHCALAPLPGKGAFAGAILSHDFVEAALMRRAGWGVWIAYDLPGSYEELPPNLLDELKR
;
A
#
# COMPACT_ATOMS: atom_id res chain seq x y z
N VAL A 1 -20.84 -6.07 0.30
CA VAL A 1 -19.70 -5.27 -0.22
C VAL A 1 -18.52 -5.48 0.71
N LYS A 2 -17.43 -6.04 0.21
CA LYS A 2 -16.24 -6.42 0.99
C LYS A 2 -15.29 -5.23 1.24
N ARG A 3 -15.79 -4.02 1.50
CA ARG A 3 -14.96 -2.82 1.73
C ARG A 3 -13.89 -2.62 0.63
N LYS A 4 -12.65 -2.24 0.99
CA LYS A 4 -11.54 -1.96 0.08
C LYS A 4 -11.14 -3.17 -0.78
N SER A 5 -10.96 -4.34 -0.19
CA SER A 5 -10.62 -5.57 -0.94
C SER A 5 -11.68 -5.95 -1.98
N GLY A 6 -12.96 -5.69 -1.69
CA GLY A 6 -14.04 -5.91 -2.65
C GLY A 6 -14.04 -4.92 -3.81
N ASN A 7 -13.63 -3.67 -3.56
CA ASN A 7 -13.49 -2.66 -4.61
C ASN A 7 -12.31 -3.00 -5.54
N LEU A 8 -11.19 -3.47 -4.97
CA LEU A 8 -10.04 -3.91 -5.77
C LEU A 8 -10.38 -5.13 -6.63
N ASP A 9 -11.07 -6.13 -6.05
CA ASP A 9 -11.51 -7.33 -6.77
C ASP A 9 -12.48 -6.97 -7.92
N ASP A 10 -13.42 -6.07 -7.69
CA ASP A 10 -14.36 -5.61 -8.72
C ASP A 10 -13.65 -4.82 -9.83
N PHE A 11 -12.70 -3.94 -9.48
CA PHE A 11 -11.87 -3.23 -10.44
C PHE A 11 -11.03 -4.20 -11.29
N CYS A 12 -10.34 -5.14 -10.64
CA CYS A 12 -9.52 -6.13 -11.35
C CYS A 12 -10.34 -6.96 -12.33
N ARG A 13 -11.56 -7.37 -11.94
CA ARG A 13 -12.44 -8.16 -12.83
C ARG A 13 -12.99 -7.37 -14.01
N ARG A 14 -13.34 -6.10 -13.82
CA ARG A 14 -13.96 -5.29 -14.88
C ARG A 14 -12.94 -4.66 -15.81
N TRP A 15 -11.84 -4.15 -15.26
CA TRP A 15 -10.92 -3.25 -15.95
C TRP A 15 -9.47 -3.74 -15.97
N GLY A 16 -9.14 -4.75 -15.14
CA GLY A 16 -7.76 -5.18 -14.92
C GLY A 16 -7.02 -5.61 -16.18
N GLY A 17 -7.72 -6.15 -17.17
CA GLY A 17 -7.13 -6.53 -18.44
C GLY A 17 -6.77 -5.36 -19.38
N GLU A 18 -7.29 -4.16 -19.11
CA GLU A 18 -7.09 -2.98 -19.95
C GLU A 18 -5.88 -2.13 -19.54
N TYR A 19 -5.41 -2.32 -18.29
CA TYR A 19 -4.35 -1.49 -17.72
C TYR A 19 -3.12 -2.31 -17.32
N LYS A 20 -1.95 -1.75 -17.55
CA LYS A 20 -0.67 -2.35 -17.15
C LYS A 20 -0.43 -2.21 -15.66
N TYR A 21 -0.85 -1.09 -15.09
CA TYR A 21 -0.67 -0.72 -13.69
C TYR A 21 -1.97 -0.18 -13.10
N MET A 22 -2.12 -0.34 -11.78
CA MET A 22 -3.09 0.42 -10.99
C MET A 22 -2.37 1.15 -9.85
N VAL A 23 -2.90 2.30 -9.46
CA VAL A 23 -2.47 3.01 -8.26
C VAL A 23 -3.56 2.87 -7.21
N VAL A 24 -3.18 2.43 -6.02
CA VAL A 24 -4.09 2.25 -4.89
C VAL A 24 -3.89 3.39 -3.90
N LEU A 25 -4.96 4.12 -3.62
CA LEU A 25 -5.03 5.21 -2.65
C LEU A 25 -6.14 4.93 -1.64
N ASP A 26 -5.93 5.33 -0.40
CA ASP A 26 -7.00 5.44 0.57
C ASP A 26 -7.77 6.76 0.39
N ALA A 27 -8.94 6.89 1.01
CA ALA A 27 -9.77 8.09 0.87
C ALA A 27 -9.11 9.35 1.41
N ASP A 28 -8.14 9.19 2.31
CA ASP A 28 -7.36 10.23 2.96
C ASP A 28 -5.93 10.38 2.38
N SER A 29 -5.64 9.66 1.30
CA SER A 29 -4.33 9.68 0.64
C SER A 29 -4.30 10.63 -0.55
N VAL A 30 -3.18 11.32 -0.72
CA VAL A 30 -2.92 12.21 -1.85
C VAL A 30 -1.55 11.93 -2.45
N MET A 31 -1.47 11.87 -3.78
CA MET A 31 -0.21 11.78 -4.51
C MET A 31 -0.10 12.88 -5.56
N SER A 32 1.08 13.48 -5.67
CA SER A 32 1.36 14.44 -6.74
C SER A 32 1.52 13.74 -8.10
N GLY A 33 1.26 14.47 -9.19
CA GLY A 33 1.46 13.94 -10.55
C GLY A 33 2.92 13.54 -10.81
N GLU A 34 3.88 14.23 -10.20
CA GLU A 34 5.31 13.88 -10.29
C GLU A 34 5.61 12.56 -9.58
N CYS A 35 5.02 12.34 -8.41
CA CYS A 35 5.13 11.07 -7.68
C CYS A 35 4.56 9.91 -8.51
N LEU A 36 3.36 10.07 -9.07
CA LEU A 36 2.73 9.07 -9.93
C LEU A 36 3.59 8.75 -11.17
N THR A 37 4.11 9.76 -11.84
CA THR A 37 4.99 9.59 -13.00
C THR A 37 6.28 8.85 -12.63
N SER A 38 6.85 9.18 -11.48
CA SER A 38 8.06 8.52 -10.97
C SER A 38 7.82 7.06 -10.61
N LEU A 39 6.68 6.73 -10.00
CA LEU A 39 6.29 5.34 -9.73
C LEU A 39 6.16 4.53 -11.02
N VAL A 40 5.55 5.10 -12.06
CA VAL A 40 5.48 4.43 -13.38
C VAL A 40 6.87 4.19 -13.95
N ARG A 41 7.77 5.18 -13.89
CA ARG A 41 9.17 5.03 -14.36
C ARG A 41 9.92 3.94 -13.58
N LEU A 42 9.73 3.87 -12.26
CA LEU A 42 10.32 2.81 -11.43
C LEU A 42 9.80 1.43 -11.83
N MET A 43 8.49 1.29 -12.05
CA MET A 43 7.90 0.03 -12.52
C MET A 43 8.40 -0.39 -13.90
N GLU A 44 8.63 0.57 -14.81
CA GLU A 44 9.21 0.28 -16.13
C GLU A 44 10.69 -0.10 -16.04
N ALA A 45 11.44 0.53 -15.13
CA ALA A 45 12.85 0.26 -14.91
C ALA A 45 13.11 -1.05 -14.14
N THR A 46 12.10 -1.58 -13.44
CA THR A 46 12.21 -2.77 -12.58
C THR A 46 11.17 -3.81 -13.04
N PRO A 47 11.46 -4.59 -14.09
CA PRO A 47 10.47 -5.50 -14.71
C PRO A 47 9.96 -6.61 -13.78
N ASP A 48 10.73 -6.99 -12.78
CA ASP A 48 10.42 -7.98 -11.73
C ASP A 48 9.66 -7.38 -10.54
N ALA A 49 9.48 -6.06 -10.47
CA ALA A 49 8.65 -5.45 -9.45
C ALA A 49 7.16 -5.70 -9.71
N GLY A 50 6.47 -6.25 -8.73
CA GLY A 50 5.03 -6.45 -8.72
C GLY A 50 4.29 -5.33 -7.99
N ILE A 51 4.86 -4.83 -6.89
CA ILE A 51 4.34 -3.71 -6.10
C ILE A 51 5.48 -2.77 -5.75
N ILE A 52 5.28 -1.47 -5.94
CA ILE A 52 6.15 -0.41 -5.41
C ILE A 52 5.26 0.55 -4.62
N GLN A 53 5.47 0.63 -3.32
CA GLN A 53 4.78 1.58 -2.45
C GLN A 53 5.69 2.74 -2.08
N THR A 54 5.11 3.89 -1.85
CA THR A 54 5.83 5.04 -1.29
C THR A 54 5.83 4.98 0.23
N ALA A 55 6.60 5.86 0.87
CA ALA A 55 6.50 6.17 2.28
C ALA A 55 5.70 7.47 2.45
N PRO A 56 4.37 7.43 2.62
CA PRO A 56 3.55 8.63 2.66
C PRO A 56 3.90 9.47 3.89
N ARG A 57 3.86 10.79 3.71
CA ARG A 57 4.09 11.75 4.79
C ARG A 57 2.77 12.13 5.43
N ALA A 58 2.71 12.04 6.73
CA ALA A 58 1.56 12.50 7.51
C ALA A 58 1.33 14.01 7.32
N SER A 59 0.09 14.39 7.02
CA SER A 59 -0.31 15.79 6.81
C SER A 59 -1.80 16.00 7.12
N GLY A 60 -2.25 17.25 7.10
CA GLY A 60 -3.66 17.62 7.05
C GLY A 60 -4.32 17.95 8.38
N MET A 61 -4.07 17.24 9.46
CA MET A 61 -4.74 17.43 10.74
C MET A 61 -4.04 18.41 11.68
N ASP A 62 -4.83 19.19 12.43
CA ASP A 62 -4.35 20.32 13.23
C ASP A 62 -4.42 20.11 14.75
N THR A 63 -4.88 18.94 15.19
CA THR A 63 -4.89 18.60 16.64
C THR A 63 -3.48 18.42 17.17
N LEU A 64 -3.28 18.65 18.47
CA LEU A 64 -1.98 18.43 19.10
C LEU A 64 -1.46 17.00 18.85
N TYR A 65 -2.33 16.00 18.96
CA TYR A 65 -2.01 14.60 18.73
C TYR A 65 -1.50 14.37 17.29
N ALA A 66 -2.25 14.81 16.29
CA ALA A 66 -1.86 14.67 14.89
C ALA A 66 -0.57 15.43 14.56
N ARG A 67 -0.39 16.63 15.11
CA ARG A 67 0.85 17.42 14.93
C ARG A 67 2.08 16.74 15.54
N MET A 68 1.92 16.11 16.69
CA MET A 68 2.99 15.29 17.29
C MET A 68 3.36 14.11 16.41
N GLN A 69 2.38 13.40 15.85
CA GLN A 69 2.62 12.31 14.91
C GLN A 69 3.24 12.80 13.60
N GLN A 70 2.76 13.92 13.04
CA GLN A 70 3.36 14.54 11.85
C GLN A 70 4.82 14.95 12.10
N PHE A 71 5.13 15.47 13.27
CA PHE A 71 6.51 15.77 13.66
C PHE A 71 7.36 14.50 13.73
N ALA A 72 6.87 13.45 14.40
CA ALA A 72 7.58 12.19 14.52
C ALA A 72 7.85 11.53 13.17
N THR A 73 6.84 11.44 12.29
CA THR A 73 7.01 10.90 10.93
C THR A 73 7.95 11.76 10.08
N ARG A 74 7.98 13.07 10.28
CA ARG A 74 8.88 13.97 9.53
C ARG A 74 10.35 13.83 9.98
N VAL A 75 10.58 13.61 11.27
CA VAL A 75 11.94 13.53 11.84
C VAL A 75 12.51 12.12 11.74
N TYR A 76 11.75 11.12 12.16
CA TYR A 76 12.21 9.73 12.23
C TYR A 76 11.83 8.89 11.01
N GLY A 77 10.73 9.26 10.33
CA GLY A 77 10.19 8.52 9.19
C GLY A 77 11.20 8.24 8.10
N PRO A 78 11.97 9.23 7.61
CA PRO A 78 12.95 9.01 6.54
C PRO A 78 14.02 8.00 6.90
N LEU A 79 14.54 8.04 8.14
CA LEU A 79 15.52 7.07 8.61
C LEU A 79 14.91 5.67 8.76
N PHE A 80 13.71 5.59 9.32
CA PHE A 80 12.99 4.33 9.51
C PHE A 80 12.66 3.66 8.17
N THR A 81 12.11 4.39 7.21
CA THR A 81 11.74 3.85 5.90
C THR A 81 12.95 3.49 5.04
N ALA A 82 14.05 4.26 5.14
CA ALA A 82 15.33 3.89 4.52
C ALA A 82 15.89 2.60 5.11
N GLY A 83 15.82 2.44 6.43
CA GLY A 83 16.20 1.22 7.12
C GLY A 83 15.36 0.01 6.71
N LEU A 84 14.04 0.17 6.61
CA LEU A 84 13.15 -0.87 6.09
C LEU A 84 13.49 -1.26 4.66
N HIS A 85 13.69 -0.28 3.77
CA HIS A 85 14.08 -0.53 2.39
C HIS A 85 15.38 -1.34 2.31
N PHE A 86 16.40 -0.92 3.06
CA PHE A 86 17.70 -1.61 3.08
C PHE A 86 17.60 -3.04 3.63
N TRP A 87 16.77 -3.23 4.65
CA TRP A 87 16.61 -4.55 5.28
C TRP A 87 15.76 -5.52 4.46
N GLN A 88 14.69 -5.03 3.84
CA GLN A 88 13.72 -5.85 3.13
C GLN A 88 14.05 -6.04 1.65
N LEU A 89 14.69 -5.07 1.02
CA LEU A 89 14.93 -5.05 -0.43
C LEU A 89 13.64 -5.39 -1.21
N GLY A 90 13.63 -6.30 -2.15
CA GLY A 90 12.45 -6.72 -2.90
C GLY A 90 11.44 -7.58 -2.12
N GLU A 91 11.64 -7.80 -0.82
CA GLU A 91 10.77 -8.62 0.03
C GLU A 91 9.95 -7.80 1.05
N SER A 92 9.59 -6.58 0.69
CA SER A 92 8.84 -5.67 1.55
C SER A 92 7.42 -6.16 1.85
N HIS A 93 6.85 -5.61 2.89
CA HIS A 93 5.39 -5.67 3.12
C HIS A 93 4.69 -4.64 2.24
N TYR A 94 3.39 -4.80 2.05
CA TYR A 94 2.52 -3.81 1.42
C TYR A 94 1.54 -3.27 2.47
N TRP A 95 1.44 -1.95 2.57
CA TRP A 95 0.59 -1.27 3.57
C TRP A 95 -0.83 -1.00 3.08
N GLY A 96 -1.15 -1.44 1.86
CA GLY A 96 -2.48 -1.38 1.31
C GLY A 96 -2.82 -0.10 0.55
N HIS A 97 -1.98 0.92 0.59
CA HIS A 97 -2.22 2.20 -0.08
C HIS A 97 -0.94 2.89 -0.54
N ASN A 98 -1.08 4.02 -1.25
CA ASN A 98 0.02 4.82 -1.79
C ASN A 98 1.05 3.98 -2.55
N ALA A 99 0.55 3.11 -3.42
CA ALA A 99 1.36 2.16 -4.15
C ALA A 99 0.91 2.02 -5.59
N ILE A 100 1.85 1.67 -6.46
CA ILE A 100 1.60 1.21 -7.82
C ILE A 100 1.75 -0.31 -7.87
N ILE A 101 0.83 -0.98 -8.55
CA ILE A 101 0.76 -2.43 -8.65
C ILE A 101 0.73 -2.84 -10.12
N ARG A 102 1.53 -3.84 -10.48
CA ARG A 102 1.49 -4.46 -11.81
C ARG A 102 0.27 -5.37 -11.91
N MET A 103 -0.65 -5.04 -12.84
CA MET A 103 -1.96 -5.67 -12.93
C MET A 103 -1.91 -7.16 -13.21
N LYS A 104 -1.15 -7.58 -14.24
CA LYS A 104 -1.12 -8.97 -14.67
C LYS A 104 -0.78 -9.94 -13.54
N PRO A 105 0.39 -9.85 -12.85
CA PRO A 105 0.71 -10.77 -11.78
C PRO A 105 -0.23 -10.63 -10.56
N PHE A 106 -0.74 -9.42 -10.30
CA PHE A 106 -1.68 -9.22 -9.20
C PHE A 106 -2.98 -9.99 -9.42
N ILE A 107 -3.55 -9.95 -10.62
CA ILE A 107 -4.75 -10.71 -10.97
C ILE A 107 -4.49 -12.22 -10.95
N GLU A 108 -3.32 -12.65 -11.42
CA GLU A 108 -2.97 -14.07 -11.51
C GLU A 108 -2.72 -14.70 -10.12
N HIS A 109 -2.20 -13.95 -9.16
CA HIS A 109 -1.70 -14.52 -7.90
C HIS A 109 -2.39 -14.01 -6.64
N CYS A 110 -3.02 -12.82 -6.67
CA CYS A 110 -3.55 -12.16 -5.45
C CYS A 110 -5.06 -12.28 -5.29
N ALA A 111 -5.73 -13.19 -5.99
CA ALA A 111 -7.15 -13.46 -5.77
C ALA A 111 -7.37 -14.09 -4.39
N LEU A 112 -8.02 -13.34 -3.48
CA LEU A 112 -8.27 -13.77 -2.11
C LEU A 112 -9.65 -14.40 -1.97
N ALA A 113 -9.69 -15.71 -1.72
CA ALA A 113 -10.90 -16.40 -1.31
C ALA A 113 -11.15 -16.19 0.20
N PRO A 114 -12.43 -16.16 0.64
CA PRO A 114 -12.74 -16.19 2.07
C PRO A 114 -12.14 -17.41 2.73
N LEU A 115 -11.65 -17.25 3.96
CA LEU A 115 -11.14 -18.36 4.75
C LEU A 115 -12.28 -19.33 5.09
N PRO A 116 -12.10 -20.64 4.88
CA PRO A 116 -13.11 -21.64 5.14
C PRO A 116 -13.35 -21.84 6.64
N GLY A 117 -14.53 -22.33 7.00
CA GLY A 117 -14.87 -22.71 8.37
C GLY A 117 -15.95 -21.85 9.01
N LYS A 118 -16.15 -22.09 10.33
CA LYS A 118 -17.07 -21.33 11.19
C LYS A 118 -16.30 -20.91 12.45
N GLY A 119 -16.24 -19.62 12.76
CA GLY A 119 -15.56 -19.12 13.96
C GLY A 119 -14.77 -17.84 13.72
N ALA A 120 -13.99 -17.42 14.70
CA ALA A 120 -13.28 -16.14 14.71
C ALA A 120 -12.25 -15.96 13.57
N PHE A 121 -11.73 -17.04 13.01
CA PHE A 121 -10.74 -17.04 11.93
C PHE A 121 -11.33 -17.37 10.55
N ALA A 122 -12.65 -17.51 10.44
CA ALA A 122 -13.34 -17.78 9.19
C ALA A 122 -13.85 -16.48 8.55
N GLY A 123 -13.98 -16.46 7.22
CA GLY A 123 -14.55 -15.32 6.49
C GLY A 123 -13.54 -14.45 5.78
N ALA A 124 -13.76 -13.14 5.73
CA ALA A 124 -12.90 -12.23 4.99
C ALA A 124 -11.55 -12.02 5.69
N ILE A 125 -10.48 -12.00 4.91
CA ILE A 125 -9.13 -11.63 5.37
C ILE A 125 -9.14 -10.12 5.68
N LEU A 126 -8.82 -9.74 6.91
CA LEU A 126 -8.84 -8.34 7.34
C LEU A 126 -7.63 -7.55 6.80
N SER A 127 -6.43 -8.10 6.96
CA SER A 127 -5.19 -7.52 6.43
C SER A 127 -4.86 -8.16 5.09
N HIS A 128 -5.69 -7.90 4.09
CA HIS A 128 -5.53 -8.47 2.74
C HIS A 128 -4.22 -8.02 2.08
N ASP A 129 -3.78 -6.81 2.35
CA ASP A 129 -2.57 -6.17 1.84
C ASP A 129 -1.29 -6.96 2.17
N PHE A 130 -1.12 -7.41 3.41
CA PHE A 130 0.01 -8.27 3.80
C PHE A 130 -0.02 -9.62 3.07
N VAL A 131 -1.21 -10.17 2.87
CA VAL A 131 -1.38 -11.45 2.15
C VAL A 131 -1.09 -11.26 0.66
N GLU A 132 -1.56 -10.17 0.06
CA GLU A 132 -1.27 -9.81 -1.34
C GLU A 132 0.25 -9.67 -1.57
N ALA A 133 0.97 -8.96 -0.68
CA ALA A 133 2.43 -8.88 -0.73
C ALA A 133 3.10 -10.26 -0.64
N ALA A 134 2.64 -11.10 0.28
CA ALA A 134 3.19 -12.44 0.45
C ALA A 134 2.95 -13.34 -0.79
N LEU A 135 1.78 -13.23 -1.41
CA LEU A 135 1.43 -13.96 -2.63
C LEU A 135 2.26 -13.47 -3.82
N MET A 136 2.46 -12.16 -3.98
CA MET A 136 3.33 -11.59 -5.00
C MET A 136 4.77 -12.11 -4.87
N ARG A 137 5.34 -12.03 -3.65
CA ARG A 137 6.71 -12.54 -3.39
C ARG A 137 6.82 -14.04 -3.63
N ARG A 138 5.83 -14.82 -3.20
CA ARG A 138 5.78 -16.28 -3.46
C ARG A 138 5.74 -16.60 -4.95
N ALA A 139 5.15 -15.72 -5.76
CA ALA A 139 5.11 -15.84 -7.22
C ALA A 139 6.40 -15.31 -7.90
N GLY A 140 7.40 -14.88 -7.13
CA GLY A 140 8.68 -14.39 -7.65
C GLY A 140 8.70 -12.91 -8.01
N TRP A 141 7.68 -12.13 -7.62
CA TRP A 141 7.61 -10.70 -7.87
C TRP A 141 8.10 -9.89 -6.68
N GLY A 142 8.94 -8.89 -6.95
CA GLY A 142 9.43 -7.98 -5.91
C GLY A 142 8.35 -7.04 -5.38
N VAL A 143 8.39 -6.81 -4.07
CA VAL A 143 7.59 -5.80 -3.37
C VAL A 143 8.55 -4.79 -2.72
N TRP A 144 8.49 -3.53 -3.14
CA TRP A 144 9.48 -2.51 -2.83
C TRP A 144 8.88 -1.31 -2.10
N ILE A 145 9.71 -0.62 -1.31
CA ILE A 145 9.41 0.69 -0.73
C ILE A 145 10.27 1.73 -1.44
N ALA A 146 9.66 2.66 -2.16
CA ALA A 146 10.31 3.87 -2.66
C ALA A 146 10.36 4.92 -1.53
N TYR A 147 11.26 4.74 -0.59
CA TYR A 147 11.31 5.47 0.69
C TYR A 147 11.66 6.95 0.54
N ASP A 148 12.40 7.31 -0.50
CA ASP A 148 12.87 8.67 -0.78
C ASP A 148 12.02 9.43 -1.81
N LEU A 149 10.97 8.80 -2.35
CA LEU A 149 10.11 9.42 -3.36
C LEU A 149 9.16 10.45 -2.71
N PRO A 150 9.28 11.73 -3.02
CA PRO A 150 8.42 12.77 -2.46
C PRO A 150 7.04 12.81 -3.15
N GLY A 151 6.10 13.57 -2.56
CA GLY A 151 4.80 13.84 -3.16
C GLY A 151 3.72 12.82 -2.83
N SER A 152 3.94 12.00 -1.82
CA SER A 152 2.96 11.07 -1.27
C SER A 152 2.59 11.46 0.16
N TYR A 153 1.29 11.57 0.45
CA TYR A 153 0.75 12.07 1.71
C TYR A 153 -0.44 11.26 2.15
N GLU A 154 -0.66 11.22 3.48
CA GLU A 154 -1.83 10.64 4.12
C GLU A 154 -2.25 11.47 5.33
N GLU A 155 -3.51 11.39 5.74
CA GLU A 155 -3.97 11.93 7.00
C GLU A 155 -3.85 10.90 8.11
N LEU A 156 -3.36 11.33 9.28
CA LEU A 156 -3.34 10.51 10.48
C LEU A 156 -4.56 10.82 11.36
N PRO A 157 -4.99 9.87 12.23
CA PRO A 157 -6.09 10.09 13.14
C PRO A 157 -5.90 11.36 13.99
N PRO A 158 -6.96 12.16 14.18
CA PRO A 158 -6.87 13.42 14.91
C PRO A 158 -6.67 13.25 16.42
N ASN A 159 -6.93 12.08 16.95
CA ASN A 159 -6.84 11.79 18.39
C ASN A 159 -6.60 10.29 18.64
N LEU A 160 -6.23 9.96 19.88
CA LEU A 160 -5.92 8.59 20.31
C LEU A 160 -7.13 7.64 20.21
N LEU A 161 -8.36 8.12 20.40
CA LEU A 161 -9.55 7.27 20.31
C LEU A 161 -9.80 6.80 18.87
N ASP A 162 -9.55 7.65 17.90
CA ASP A 162 -9.70 7.28 16.49
C ASP A 162 -8.52 6.40 16.03
N GLU A 163 -7.33 6.59 16.58
CA GLU A 163 -6.20 5.68 16.40
C GLU A 163 -6.51 4.26 16.89
N LEU A 164 -7.11 4.12 18.07
CA LEU A 164 -7.46 2.82 18.66
C LEU A 164 -8.58 2.07 17.90
N LYS A 165 -9.31 2.75 17.01
CA LYS A 165 -10.37 2.14 16.18
C LYS A 165 -9.89 1.64 14.82
N ARG A 166 -8.67 2.02 14.43
CA ARG A 166 -8.04 1.56 13.19
C ARG A 166 -7.50 0.15 13.32
#